data_edfdd98e895510a2409980804c2a7a70
#
_entry.id   edfdd98e895510a2409980804c2a7a70
#
_cell.length_a   1.000
_cell.length_b   1.000
_cell.length_c   1.000
_cell.angle_alpha   90.00
_cell.angle_beta   90.00
_cell.angle_gamma   90.00
#
_symmetry.space_group_name_H-M   'P 1'
#
loop_
_entity.id
_entity.type
_entity.pdbx_description
1 polymer ?
#
loop_
_entity_poly.entity_id
_entity_poly.type
_entity_poly.pdbx_seq_one_letter_code
_entity_poly.pdbx_strand_id
1 'polypeptide(L)'
;MSSSLVGSEMCIRDSYFGIQKTEKVAIHSENRPEWLIADIGVQAIGGITVGLYPTNPPAEVQYLLSHSESKILFAEDQEQVDKALEVLDEVPNLSKIIYFEEKGLFRYDSEKLMRWDEFLEIGKEEYEKNKDFVNFCIDEIKSEDVALMIYTSGTTGPPKASMLSHGNMAVSYTHLTLPTSQY
;
A
#
# COMPACT_ATOMS: atom_id res chain seq x y z
N MET A 1 -16.14 -5.34 -14.65
CA MET A 1 -14.83 -4.68 -14.85
C MET A 1 -13.77 -5.76 -14.69
N SER A 2 -12.83 -5.85 -15.61
CA SER A 2 -11.76 -6.85 -15.51
C SER A 2 -10.82 -6.47 -14.37
N SER A 3 -10.47 -7.40 -13.50
CA SER A 3 -9.56 -7.19 -12.36
C SER A 3 -8.17 -6.67 -12.80
N SER A 4 -7.76 -6.95 -14.04
CA SER A 4 -6.50 -6.45 -14.60
C SER A 4 -6.51 -4.94 -14.87
N LEU A 5 -7.68 -4.36 -15.22
CA LEU A 5 -7.79 -2.93 -15.50
C LEU A 5 -7.61 -2.10 -14.23
N VAL A 6 -8.26 -2.52 -13.13
CA VAL A 6 -8.17 -1.84 -11.82
C VAL A 6 -6.74 -1.82 -11.30
N GLY A 7 -6.00 -2.91 -11.44
CA GLY A 7 -4.58 -2.97 -11.06
C GLY A 7 -3.71 -2.00 -11.87
N SER A 8 -3.93 -1.90 -13.19
CA SER A 8 -3.18 -0.99 -14.05
C SER A 8 -3.43 0.48 -13.76
N GLU A 9 -4.70 0.85 -13.52
CA GLU A 9 -5.08 2.21 -13.11
C GLU A 9 -4.41 2.61 -11.79
N MET A 10 -4.33 1.69 -10.84
CA MET A 10 -3.67 1.87 -9.56
C MET A 10 -2.17 2.14 -9.70
N CYS A 11 -1.45 1.32 -10.46
CA CYS A 11 -0.01 1.47 -10.66
C CYS A 11 0.39 2.83 -11.23
N ILE A 12 -0.34 3.31 -12.23
CA ILE A 12 -0.07 4.63 -12.84
C ILE A 12 -0.34 5.74 -11.85
N ARG A 13 -1.35 5.58 -11.01
CA ARG A 13 -1.69 6.55 -9.99
C ARG A 13 -0.62 6.70 -8.92
N ASP A 14 -0.06 5.60 -8.45
CA ASP A 14 1.03 5.65 -7.48
C ASP A 14 2.24 6.40 -8.06
N SER A 15 2.54 6.19 -9.35
CA SER A 15 3.55 6.98 -10.07
C SER A 15 3.18 8.47 -10.18
N TYR A 16 1.90 8.81 -10.35
CA TYR A 16 1.44 10.21 -10.36
C TYR A 16 1.73 10.92 -9.05
N PHE A 17 1.63 10.23 -7.90
CA PHE A 17 2.05 10.77 -6.60
C PHE A 17 3.56 10.73 -6.36
N GLY A 18 4.34 10.38 -7.37
CA GLY A 18 5.79 10.37 -7.31
C GLY A 18 6.37 9.18 -6.56
N ILE A 19 5.63 8.09 -6.45
CA ILE A 19 6.19 6.83 -5.96
C ILE A 19 7.13 6.26 -7.01
N GLN A 20 8.37 6.04 -6.60
CA GLN A 20 9.41 5.44 -7.42
C GLN A 20 9.72 4.02 -6.96
N LYS A 21 10.43 3.27 -7.79
CA LYS A 21 10.93 1.95 -7.42
C LYS A 21 11.64 2.00 -6.07
N THR A 22 11.36 1.05 -5.20
CA THR A 22 11.85 0.89 -3.81
C THR A 22 11.27 1.86 -2.78
N GLU A 23 10.41 2.79 -3.16
CA GLU A 23 9.72 3.63 -2.17
C GLU A 23 8.57 2.88 -1.52
N LYS A 24 8.21 3.31 -0.32
CA LYS A 24 7.29 2.58 0.53
C LYS A 24 5.93 3.26 0.56
N VAL A 25 4.91 2.41 0.52
CA VAL A 25 3.50 2.77 0.65
C VAL A 25 2.88 1.93 1.75
N ALA A 26 2.33 2.57 2.76
CA ALA A 26 1.73 1.90 3.91
C ALA A 26 0.25 1.58 3.65
N ILE A 27 -0.21 0.45 4.18
CA ILE A 27 -1.63 0.07 4.18
C ILE A 27 -2.04 -0.26 5.62
N HIS A 28 -2.96 0.52 6.17
CA HIS A 28 -3.49 0.42 7.53
C HIS A 28 -4.97 0.03 7.45
N SER A 29 -5.24 -1.25 7.30
CA SER A 29 -6.58 -1.79 7.03
C SER A 29 -6.66 -3.27 7.36
N GLU A 30 -7.86 -3.74 7.68
CA GLU A 30 -8.21 -5.16 7.66
C GLU A 30 -8.09 -5.76 6.25
N ASN A 31 -8.14 -7.10 6.16
CA ASN A 31 -8.12 -7.81 4.88
C ASN A 31 -9.41 -7.53 4.10
N ARG A 32 -9.28 -6.77 3.01
CA ARG A 32 -10.39 -6.38 2.15
C ARG A 32 -9.91 -6.27 0.68
N PRO A 33 -10.83 -6.23 -0.30
CA PRO A 33 -10.43 -6.15 -1.72
C PRO A 33 -9.54 -4.96 -2.03
N GLU A 34 -9.80 -3.79 -1.44
CA GLU A 34 -9.03 -2.56 -1.65
C GLU A 34 -7.58 -2.72 -1.17
N TRP A 35 -7.38 -3.44 -0.04
CA TRP A 35 -6.05 -3.77 0.47
C TRP A 35 -5.23 -4.52 -0.59
N LEU A 36 -5.82 -5.57 -1.18
CA LEU A 36 -5.14 -6.38 -2.19
C LEU A 36 -4.87 -5.59 -3.48
N ILE A 37 -5.82 -4.74 -3.90
CA ILE A 37 -5.67 -3.89 -5.08
C ILE A 37 -4.53 -2.89 -4.86
N ALA A 38 -4.48 -2.25 -3.69
CA ALA A 38 -3.40 -1.33 -3.31
C ALA A 38 -2.04 -2.02 -3.31
N ASP A 39 -1.93 -3.19 -2.67
CA ASP A 39 -0.70 -3.99 -2.60
C ASP A 39 -0.18 -4.36 -3.99
N ILE A 40 -1.04 -4.93 -4.85
CA ILE A 40 -0.66 -5.29 -6.22
C ILE A 40 -0.26 -4.04 -7.01
N GLY A 41 -0.96 -2.93 -6.85
CA GLY A 41 -0.66 -1.67 -7.53
C GLY A 41 0.72 -1.13 -7.17
N VAL A 42 1.02 -1.08 -5.90
CA VAL A 42 2.34 -0.64 -5.38
C VAL A 42 3.45 -1.55 -5.90
N GLN A 43 3.28 -2.86 -5.81
CA GLN A 43 4.28 -3.82 -6.26
C GLN A 43 4.52 -3.75 -7.78
N ALA A 44 3.48 -3.54 -8.59
CA ALA A 44 3.59 -3.50 -10.04
C ALA A 44 4.40 -2.32 -10.59
N ILE A 45 4.58 -1.25 -9.80
CA ILE A 45 5.51 -0.15 -10.13
C ILE A 45 6.88 -0.29 -9.45
N GLY A 46 7.13 -1.42 -8.77
CA GLY A 46 8.37 -1.67 -8.04
C GLY A 46 8.44 -0.94 -6.70
N GLY A 47 7.32 -0.43 -6.19
CA GLY A 47 7.18 0.07 -4.82
C GLY A 47 7.17 -1.06 -3.79
N ILE A 48 7.28 -0.71 -2.52
CA ILE A 48 7.29 -1.67 -1.41
C ILE A 48 6.07 -1.42 -0.53
N THR A 49 5.22 -2.42 -0.38
CA THR A 49 4.07 -2.35 0.52
C THR A 49 4.53 -2.50 1.98
N VAL A 50 3.96 -1.69 2.87
CA VAL A 50 4.18 -1.75 4.32
C VAL A 50 2.85 -2.02 5.00
N GLY A 51 2.65 -3.24 5.51
CA GLY A 51 1.41 -3.60 6.22
C GLY A 51 1.42 -3.10 7.67
N LEU A 52 0.37 -2.36 8.06
CA LEU A 52 0.08 -1.95 9.42
C LEU A 52 -1.17 -2.68 9.92
N TYR A 53 -1.12 -3.17 11.16
CA TYR A 53 -2.31 -3.79 11.77
C TYR A 53 -3.32 -2.70 12.15
N PRO A 54 -4.63 -2.88 11.87
CA PRO A 54 -5.67 -1.91 12.21
C PRO A 54 -5.69 -1.55 13.69
N THR A 55 -5.26 -2.47 14.55
CA THR A 55 -5.19 -2.31 16.00
C THR A 55 -3.97 -1.51 16.49
N ASN A 56 -3.03 -1.14 15.63
CA ASN A 56 -1.87 -0.34 16.03
C ASN A 56 -2.33 1.00 16.63
N PRO A 57 -1.84 1.39 17.81
CA PRO A 57 -2.12 2.69 18.39
C PRO A 57 -1.33 3.80 17.67
N PRO A 58 -1.73 5.09 17.79
CA PRO A 58 -1.08 6.21 17.09
C PRO A 58 0.44 6.25 17.20
N ALA A 59 0.99 6.02 18.40
CA ALA A 59 2.44 6.00 18.62
C ALA A 59 3.17 4.91 17.81
N GLU A 60 2.53 3.76 17.61
CA GLU A 60 3.08 2.68 16.78
C GLU A 60 2.93 3.02 15.30
N VAL A 61 1.81 3.58 14.88
CA VAL A 61 1.60 4.11 13.52
C VAL A 61 2.68 5.14 13.18
N GLN A 62 2.95 6.09 14.08
CA GLN A 62 4.02 7.07 13.93
C GLN A 62 5.38 6.40 13.71
N TYR A 63 5.73 5.44 14.58
CA TYR A 63 7.00 4.72 14.46
C TYR A 63 7.11 3.98 13.13
N LEU A 64 6.06 3.24 12.73
CA LEU A 64 6.07 2.44 11.50
C LEU A 64 6.17 3.31 10.25
N LEU A 65 5.42 4.40 10.17
CA LEU A 65 5.45 5.34 9.05
C LEU A 65 6.80 6.07 8.95
N SER A 66 7.37 6.49 10.08
CA SER A 66 8.68 7.16 10.11
C SER A 66 9.82 6.20 9.77
N HIS A 67 9.83 4.99 10.37
CA HIS A 67 10.89 4.02 10.16
C HIS A 67 10.88 3.44 8.73
N SER A 68 9.70 3.25 8.15
CA SER A 68 9.57 2.81 6.76
C SER A 68 9.79 3.95 5.75
N GLU A 69 9.71 5.21 6.19
CA GLU A 69 9.72 6.38 5.31
C GLU A 69 8.58 6.34 4.28
N SER A 70 7.40 5.82 4.67
CA SER A 70 6.26 5.69 3.78
C SER A 70 5.77 7.03 3.28
N LYS A 71 5.57 7.15 1.96
CA LYS A 71 5.11 8.39 1.31
C LYS A 71 3.60 8.50 1.23
N ILE A 72 2.92 7.38 1.11
CA ILE A 72 1.46 7.27 1.03
C ILE A 72 0.99 6.30 2.10
N LEU A 73 -0.17 6.60 2.66
CA LEU A 73 -0.90 5.70 3.54
C LEU A 73 -2.28 5.42 2.93
N PHE A 74 -2.60 4.16 2.72
CA PHE A 74 -3.97 3.70 2.52
C PHE A 74 -4.58 3.38 3.88
N ALA A 75 -5.67 4.05 4.23
CA ALA A 75 -6.38 3.90 5.50
C ALA A 75 -7.76 3.30 5.26
N GLU A 76 -8.22 2.39 6.14
CA GLU A 76 -9.51 1.75 5.97
C GLU A 76 -10.67 2.74 6.10
N ASP A 77 -10.76 3.36 7.26
CA ASP A 77 -11.88 4.19 7.66
C ASP A 77 -11.44 5.39 8.53
N GLN A 78 -12.42 6.03 9.18
CA GLN A 78 -12.18 7.17 10.05
C GLN A 78 -11.19 6.87 11.18
N GLU A 79 -11.22 5.68 11.80
CA GLU A 79 -10.34 5.36 12.92
C GLU A 79 -8.87 5.39 12.50
N GLN A 80 -8.52 4.77 11.38
CA GLN A 80 -7.16 4.75 10.87
C GLN A 80 -6.73 6.11 10.33
N VAL A 81 -7.63 6.89 9.75
CA VAL A 81 -7.36 8.28 9.35
C VAL A 81 -7.07 9.15 10.56
N ASP A 82 -7.85 9.04 11.65
CA ASP A 82 -7.63 9.81 12.88
C ASP A 82 -6.26 9.50 13.48
N LYS A 83 -5.88 8.23 13.57
CA LYS A 83 -4.55 7.82 14.05
C LYS A 83 -3.42 8.43 13.22
N ALA A 84 -3.57 8.47 11.90
CA ALA A 84 -2.56 9.05 11.01
C ALA A 84 -2.50 10.57 11.12
N LEU A 85 -3.64 11.25 11.25
CA LEU A 85 -3.70 12.70 11.42
C LEU A 85 -3.12 13.14 12.76
N GLU A 86 -3.33 12.37 13.83
CA GLU A 86 -2.78 12.67 15.17
C GLU A 86 -1.24 12.77 15.15
N VAL A 87 -0.59 11.96 14.29
CA VAL A 87 0.89 11.87 14.22
C VAL A 87 1.48 12.55 12.99
N LEU A 88 0.68 13.28 12.23
CA LEU A 88 1.04 13.79 10.90
C LEU A 88 2.27 14.70 10.93
N ASP A 89 2.42 15.53 11.95
CA ASP A 89 3.55 16.45 12.10
C ASP A 89 4.87 15.71 12.39
N GLU A 90 4.79 14.47 12.88
CA GLU A 90 5.94 13.63 13.22
C GLU A 90 6.36 12.68 12.07
N VAL A 91 5.58 12.66 10.98
CA VAL A 91 5.83 11.82 9.80
C VAL A 91 5.94 12.67 8.52
N PRO A 92 6.99 13.50 8.38
CA PRO A 92 7.10 14.50 7.32
C PRO A 92 7.13 13.90 5.90
N ASN A 93 7.53 12.64 5.76
CA ASN A 93 7.57 11.95 4.47
C ASN A 93 6.17 11.60 3.95
N LEU A 94 5.15 11.54 4.83
CA LEU A 94 3.79 11.19 4.44
C LEU A 94 3.14 12.34 3.65
N SER A 95 2.98 12.14 2.36
CA SER A 95 2.44 13.14 1.43
C SER A 95 0.93 13.06 1.26
N LYS A 96 0.37 11.83 1.30
CA LYS A 96 -1.07 11.57 1.10
C LYS A 96 -1.57 10.44 1.98
N ILE A 97 -2.84 10.58 2.40
CA ILE A 97 -3.62 9.55 3.08
C ILE A 97 -4.85 9.29 2.20
N ILE A 98 -4.97 8.07 1.68
CA ILE A 98 -6.07 7.64 0.82
C ILE A 98 -6.96 6.72 1.64
N TYR A 99 -8.23 7.08 1.81
CA TYR A 99 -9.14 6.31 2.65
C TYR A 99 -10.17 5.55 1.81
N PHE A 100 -10.47 4.32 2.25
CA PHE A 100 -11.38 3.41 1.55
C PHE A 100 -12.85 3.72 1.87
N GLU A 101 -13.16 4.07 3.12
CA GLU A 101 -14.51 4.38 3.57
C GLU A 101 -14.66 5.86 3.97
N GLU A 102 -15.62 6.55 3.37
CA GLU A 102 -15.85 7.98 3.65
C GLU A 102 -16.74 8.26 4.86
N LYS A 103 -17.29 7.19 5.48
CA LYS A 103 -18.17 7.36 6.64
C LYS A 103 -17.43 8.06 7.78
N GLY A 104 -18.01 9.15 8.25
CA GLY A 104 -17.43 9.97 9.33
C GLY A 104 -16.44 11.04 8.85
N LEU A 105 -15.87 10.94 7.64
CA LEU A 105 -14.82 11.82 7.13
C LEU A 105 -15.33 13.07 6.38
N PHE A 106 -16.63 13.24 6.21
CA PHE A 106 -17.23 14.32 5.41
C PHE A 106 -16.96 15.75 5.94
N ARG A 107 -16.43 15.90 7.15
CA ARG A 107 -16.07 17.20 7.78
C ARG A 107 -14.57 17.44 7.86
N TYR A 108 -13.77 16.49 7.39
CA TYR A 108 -12.32 16.62 7.46
C TYR A 108 -11.85 17.49 6.29
N ASP A 109 -11.16 18.57 6.64
CA ASP A 109 -10.59 19.52 5.67
C ASP A 109 -9.06 19.41 5.77
N SER A 110 -8.48 18.55 4.92
CA SER A 110 -7.04 18.37 4.83
C SER A 110 -6.64 18.06 3.40
N GLU A 111 -5.75 18.84 2.85
CA GLU A 111 -5.19 18.62 1.51
C GLU A 111 -4.46 17.27 1.36
N LYS A 112 -4.08 16.64 2.48
CA LYS A 112 -3.44 15.32 2.47
C LYS A 112 -4.43 14.17 2.35
N LEU A 113 -5.73 14.40 2.61
CA LEU A 113 -6.77 13.38 2.49
C LEU A 113 -7.27 13.25 1.05
N MET A 114 -7.55 12.03 0.63
CA MET A 114 -8.13 11.73 -0.67
C MET A 114 -9.02 10.50 -0.56
N ARG A 115 -10.13 10.50 -1.26
CA ARG A 115 -11.03 9.37 -1.33
C ARG A 115 -10.49 8.30 -2.27
N TRP A 116 -10.78 7.05 -1.98
CA TRP A 116 -10.40 5.91 -2.81
C TRP A 116 -10.93 5.99 -4.25
N ASP A 117 -12.20 6.36 -4.41
CA ASP A 117 -12.81 6.48 -5.73
C ASP A 117 -12.19 7.62 -6.56
N GLU A 118 -11.91 8.77 -5.95
CA GLU A 118 -11.17 9.87 -6.58
C GLU A 118 -9.75 9.41 -6.99
N PHE A 119 -9.09 8.70 -6.11
CA PHE A 119 -7.78 8.10 -6.38
C PHE A 119 -7.84 7.17 -7.60
N LEU A 120 -8.85 6.31 -7.73
CA LEU A 120 -9.01 5.43 -8.89
C LEU A 120 -9.34 6.19 -10.17
N GLU A 121 -10.18 7.23 -10.11
CA GLU A 121 -10.53 8.03 -11.30
C GLU A 121 -9.31 8.72 -11.91
N ILE A 122 -8.46 9.34 -11.08
CA ILE A 122 -7.22 9.95 -11.56
C ILE A 122 -6.28 8.87 -12.13
N GLY A 123 -6.21 7.69 -11.50
CA GLY A 123 -5.43 6.56 -12.02
C GLY A 123 -5.88 6.12 -13.41
N LYS A 124 -7.20 6.09 -13.64
CA LYS A 124 -7.77 5.77 -14.94
C LYS A 124 -7.43 6.81 -16.01
N GLU A 125 -7.54 8.09 -15.70
CA GLU A 125 -7.16 9.16 -16.60
C GLU A 125 -5.69 9.09 -17.00
N GLU A 126 -4.80 8.82 -16.05
CA GLU A 126 -3.36 8.69 -16.31
C GLU A 126 -3.04 7.41 -17.12
N TYR A 127 -3.75 6.31 -16.87
CA TYR A 127 -3.61 5.08 -17.65
C TYR A 127 -3.96 5.29 -19.13
N GLU A 128 -5.04 6.02 -19.42
CA GLU A 128 -5.42 6.33 -20.82
C GLU A 128 -4.35 7.17 -21.54
N LYS A 129 -3.57 7.97 -20.82
CA LYS A 129 -2.47 8.77 -21.36
C LYS A 129 -1.21 7.95 -21.63
N ASN A 130 -0.96 6.90 -20.81
CA ASN A 130 0.29 6.12 -20.89
C ASN A 130 0.07 4.63 -20.59
N LYS A 131 -0.58 3.92 -21.51
CA LYS A 131 -0.97 2.51 -21.34
C LYS A 131 0.20 1.53 -21.18
N ASP A 132 1.35 1.85 -21.75
CA ASP A 132 2.52 0.96 -21.71
C ASP A 132 3.36 1.11 -20.43
N PHE A 133 3.10 2.14 -19.63
CA PHE A 133 3.88 2.46 -18.44
C PHE A 133 3.90 1.31 -17.42
N VAL A 134 2.76 0.70 -17.16
CA VAL A 134 2.66 -0.41 -16.18
C VAL A 134 3.46 -1.62 -16.64
N ASN A 135 3.35 -1.98 -17.92
CA ASN A 135 4.12 -3.10 -18.49
C ASN A 135 5.62 -2.82 -18.40
N PHE A 136 6.04 -1.58 -18.70
CA PHE A 136 7.42 -1.16 -18.55
C PHE A 136 7.91 -1.32 -17.11
N CYS A 137 7.13 -0.88 -16.11
CA CYS A 137 7.50 -1.03 -14.70
C CYS A 137 7.60 -2.51 -14.28
N ILE A 138 6.65 -3.34 -14.71
CA ILE A 138 6.65 -4.77 -14.41
C ILE A 138 7.89 -5.48 -15.00
N ASP A 139 8.29 -5.12 -16.21
CA ASP A 139 9.46 -5.71 -16.89
C ASP A 139 10.79 -5.36 -16.19
N GLU A 140 10.82 -4.23 -15.43
CA GLU A 140 11.99 -3.79 -14.65
C GLU A 140 12.08 -4.42 -13.25
N ILE A 141 11.05 -5.18 -12.81
CA ILE A 141 11.02 -5.83 -11.49
C ILE A 141 11.80 -7.14 -11.54
N LYS A 142 12.67 -7.33 -10.54
CA LYS A 142 13.46 -8.54 -10.39
C LYS A 142 12.96 -9.38 -9.22
N SER A 143 13.21 -10.67 -9.28
CA SER A 143 12.85 -11.62 -8.24
C SER A 143 13.42 -11.27 -6.85
N GLU A 144 14.59 -10.68 -6.81
CA GLU A 144 15.29 -10.23 -5.59
C GLU A 144 14.80 -8.88 -5.05
N ASP A 145 14.05 -8.09 -5.85
CA ASP A 145 13.51 -6.81 -5.38
C ASP A 145 12.55 -7.04 -4.22
N VAL A 146 12.62 -6.16 -3.20
CA VAL A 146 11.71 -6.21 -2.05
C VAL A 146 10.33 -5.77 -2.49
N ALA A 147 9.32 -6.58 -2.16
CA ALA A 147 7.92 -6.33 -2.49
C ALA A 147 7.10 -5.90 -1.27
N LEU A 148 7.41 -6.46 -0.10
CA LEU A 148 6.59 -6.30 1.09
C LEU A 148 7.46 -6.17 2.35
N MET A 149 7.09 -5.28 3.25
CA MET A 149 7.64 -5.15 4.60
C MET A 149 6.55 -5.46 5.63
N ILE A 150 6.82 -6.42 6.51
CA ILE A 150 5.92 -6.80 7.61
C ILE A 150 6.65 -6.53 8.92
N TYR A 151 6.04 -5.71 9.77
CA TYR A 151 6.57 -5.45 11.10
C TYR A 151 6.09 -6.50 12.09
N THR A 152 7.03 -7.07 12.81
CA THR A 152 6.73 -8.03 13.88
C THR A 152 7.22 -7.48 15.22
N SER A 153 6.41 -7.65 16.25
CA SER A 153 6.81 -7.35 17.63
C SER A 153 7.91 -8.34 18.05
N GLY A 154 9.14 -7.85 18.14
CA GLY A 154 10.22 -8.62 18.76
C GLY A 154 9.96 -8.81 20.27
N THR A 155 10.55 -9.82 20.87
CA THR A 155 10.45 -10.06 22.33
C THR A 155 11.12 -8.96 23.16
N THR A 156 11.95 -8.12 22.54
CA THR A 156 12.66 -7.00 23.19
C THR A 156 12.86 -5.85 22.18
N GLY A 157 12.29 -4.66 22.49
CA GLY A 157 12.50 -3.44 21.73
C GLY A 157 11.40 -3.13 20.69
N PRO A 158 11.58 -2.08 19.89
CA PRO A 158 10.60 -1.66 18.89
C PRO A 158 10.39 -2.72 17.81
N PRO A 159 9.24 -2.72 17.11
CA PRO A 159 8.95 -3.63 16.01
C PRO A 159 10.06 -3.61 14.94
N LYS A 160 10.37 -4.79 14.41
CA LYS A 160 11.37 -4.96 13.34
C LYS A 160 10.68 -5.32 12.03
N ALA A 161 11.15 -4.74 10.93
CA ALA A 161 10.66 -5.06 9.61
C ALA A 161 11.28 -6.35 9.08
N SER A 162 10.44 -7.30 8.69
CA SER A 162 10.81 -8.43 7.85
C SER A 162 10.55 -8.07 6.40
N MET A 163 11.55 -8.16 5.54
CA MET A 163 11.43 -7.84 4.12
C MET A 163 11.25 -9.12 3.31
N LEU A 164 10.24 -9.13 2.45
CA LEU A 164 9.94 -10.22 1.53
C LEU A 164 10.16 -9.74 0.09
N SER A 165 10.94 -10.50 -0.69
CA SER A 165 11.12 -10.24 -2.11
C SER A 165 9.96 -10.81 -2.94
N HIS A 166 9.82 -10.36 -4.19
CA HIS A 166 8.89 -10.95 -5.16
C HIS A 166 9.10 -12.46 -5.30
N GLY A 167 10.37 -12.91 -5.30
CA GLY A 167 10.71 -14.33 -5.33
C GLY A 167 10.24 -15.10 -4.10
N ASN A 168 10.37 -14.54 -2.89
CA ASN A 168 9.88 -15.17 -1.67
C ASN A 168 8.35 -15.35 -1.69
N MET A 169 7.63 -14.35 -2.20
CA MET A 169 6.18 -14.42 -2.32
C MET A 169 5.75 -15.48 -3.33
N ALA A 170 6.40 -15.57 -4.50
CA ALA A 170 6.11 -16.57 -5.52
C ALA A 170 6.31 -17.99 -4.99
N VAL A 171 7.38 -18.26 -4.23
CA VAL A 171 7.63 -19.57 -3.62
C VAL A 171 6.56 -19.91 -2.58
N SER A 172 6.14 -18.96 -1.75
CA SER A 172 5.07 -19.17 -0.77
C SER A 172 3.76 -19.60 -1.43
N TYR A 173 3.37 -18.95 -2.53
CA TYR A 173 2.18 -19.35 -3.28
C TYR A 173 2.26 -20.75 -3.86
N THR A 174 3.41 -21.18 -4.38
CA THR A 174 3.58 -22.53 -4.95
C THR A 174 3.53 -23.63 -3.90
N HIS A 175 3.89 -23.34 -2.65
CA HIS A 175 3.82 -24.30 -1.55
C HIS A 175 2.46 -24.31 -0.82
N LEU A 176 1.69 -23.25 -0.91
CA LEU A 176 0.33 -23.15 -0.32
C LEU A 176 -0.77 -23.74 -1.20
N THR A 177 -0.53 -23.97 -2.48
CA THR A 177 -1.40 -24.80 -3.31
C THR A 177 -1.21 -26.27 -2.94
N LEU A 178 -1.82 -26.68 -1.83
CA LEU A 178 -1.98 -28.09 -1.51
C LEU A 178 -2.66 -28.78 -2.70
N PRO A 179 -2.18 -29.97 -3.11
CA PRO A 179 -2.85 -30.72 -4.17
C PRO A 179 -4.26 -31.08 -3.71
N THR A 180 -5.26 -30.38 -4.26
CA THR A 180 -6.69 -30.67 -4.06
C THR A 180 -7.13 -31.92 -4.85
N SER A 181 -6.24 -32.89 -5.03
CA SER A 181 -6.53 -34.12 -5.73
C SER A 181 -6.57 -35.33 -4.79
N GLN A 182 -7.33 -35.24 -3.72
CA GLN A 182 -7.75 -36.42 -2.94
C GLN A 182 -9.03 -36.10 -2.17
N TYR A 183 -10.16 -35.99 -2.88
CA TYR A 183 -11.49 -36.41 -2.39
C TYR A 183 -12.39 -36.66 -3.59
#